data_e7bbdf78f4085e00a1a01e1abb6080ab
#
_entry.id   e7bbdf78f4085e00a1a01e1abb6080ab
#
_cell.length_a   1.000
_cell.length_b   1.000
_cell.length_c   1.000
_cell.angle_alpha   90.00
_cell.angle_beta   90.00
_cell.angle_gamma   90.00
#
_symmetry.space_group_name_H-M   'P 1'
#
loop_
_entity.id
_entity.type
_entity.pdbx_description
1 polymer ?
#
loop_
_entity_poly.entity_id
_entity_poly.type
_entity_poly.pdbx_seq_one_letter_code
_entity_poly.pdbx_strand_id
1 'polypeptide(L)'
;MTATPKPLVLIILDGFGHSESPDYNAIYAAKKPVWDRLLATQPHGLISGSGMDVGLPDGQMGNSEVGHMNLGAGRVVYQDFTRVTKAIRDGEFFENPVIAGAVDKAVAADKAVHILGLLSPGGVHSHEDHLVAMAQMAARRGAGKIYLHAFLDGRDTPPKSAQPSLERLDATFAGLGKGRIASIIGRYFAMDRDNRWDRVQAAYELIVDGKAEFTADSSVAALEAAYARGESDEFVKATAVVPAGAEAVRVEDGDAVIFMNFRADRARELSRAFVEPAFKEFPREQAPQLAGFVMLTQYAASIPAPCAFPPEPLTNVLGEYLAKHGKTQLRIAETEKYAHVTFFFSGGREEPYEGEERILIPSPKVATYDLQPEMSAPEVTDRIVEAIEQQRYDVIVGNYANGDMGGHTGVFEAAVKAVECLDTCMGRIVEALDKVGGEALITADHGNVEQMEDESTGQAHTAHTCEPVPFVYVGKRKLSIREGGVLADVAPTMLTLMGLEQPAEMTGRSIVTLG
;
A
#
# COMPACT_ATOMS: atom_id res chain seq x y z
N MET A 1 -7.44 -26.61 -33.09
CA MET A 1 -7.15 -25.49 -32.21
C MET A 1 -6.47 -24.43 -33.04
N THR A 2 -7.05 -23.26 -33.20
CA THR A 2 -6.38 -22.12 -33.86
C THR A 2 -5.20 -21.71 -33.00
N ALA A 3 -4.03 -21.47 -33.60
CA ALA A 3 -2.85 -21.01 -32.87
C ALA A 3 -3.18 -19.72 -32.09
N THR A 4 -2.72 -19.66 -30.85
CA THR A 4 -2.86 -18.45 -30.02
C THR A 4 -2.09 -17.30 -30.70
N PRO A 5 -2.69 -16.13 -30.89
CA PRO A 5 -2.00 -14.97 -31.46
C PRO A 5 -0.74 -14.61 -30.66
N LYS A 6 0.32 -14.19 -31.37
CA LYS A 6 1.63 -13.88 -30.79
C LYS A 6 2.23 -12.68 -31.54
N PRO A 7 2.83 -11.69 -30.85
CA PRO A 7 2.87 -11.56 -29.38
C PRO A 7 1.54 -11.07 -28.79
N LEU A 8 1.36 -11.27 -27.46
CA LEU A 8 0.40 -10.52 -26.67
C LEU A 8 1.14 -9.35 -25.99
N VAL A 9 0.70 -8.13 -26.24
CA VAL A 9 1.32 -6.92 -25.71
C VAL A 9 0.43 -6.31 -24.64
N LEU A 10 0.99 -6.01 -23.47
CA LEU A 10 0.37 -5.18 -22.45
C LEU A 10 1.02 -3.80 -22.50
N ILE A 11 0.23 -2.78 -22.83
CA ILE A 11 0.63 -1.37 -22.78
C ILE A 11 -0.01 -0.73 -21.57
N ILE A 12 0.81 -0.13 -20.72
CA ILE A 12 0.40 0.63 -19.54
C ILE A 12 0.66 2.11 -19.83
N LEU A 13 -0.41 2.89 -19.99
CA LEU A 13 -0.37 4.33 -20.13
C LEU A 13 -0.41 4.94 -18.73
N ASP A 14 0.74 5.16 -18.12
CA ASP A 14 0.87 5.61 -16.72
C ASP A 14 0.17 6.95 -16.51
N GLY A 15 -0.70 7.04 -15.49
CA GLY A 15 -1.44 8.25 -15.18
C GLY A 15 -2.54 8.63 -16.18
N PHE A 16 -3.10 7.65 -16.91
CA PHE A 16 -4.11 7.89 -17.95
C PHE A 16 -5.48 7.38 -17.48
N GLY A 17 -6.18 8.22 -16.69
CA GLY A 17 -7.52 7.91 -16.20
C GLY A 17 -8.62 8.21 -17.22
N HIS A 18 -9.86 8.04 -16.79
CA HIS A 18 -11.04 8.34 -17.60
C HIS A 18 -11.97 9.29 -16.86
N SER A 19 -12.27 10.43 -17.46
CA SER A 19 -13.31 11.35 -17.01
C SER A 19 -14.13 11.83 -18.22
N GLU A 20 -15.44 11.97 -17.99
CA GLU A 20 -16.35 12.54 -18.99
C GLU A 20 -16.32 14.08 -19.01
N SER A 21 -15.75 14.70 -17.96
CA SER A 21 -15.60 16.15 -17.91
C SER A 21 -14.61 16.62 -18.96
N PRO A 22 -14.95 17.64 -19.77
CA PRO A 22 -14.02 18.26 -20.70
C PRO A 22 -13.07 19.25 -20.02
N ASP A 23 -13.41 19.71 -18.81
CA ASP A 23 -12.72 20.81 -18.15
C ASP A 23 -11.37 20.33 -17.60
N TYR A 24 -10.31 21.01 -18.01
CA TYR A 24 -8.92 20.66 -17.66
C TYR A 24 -8.57 19.17 -17.81
N ASN A 25 -9.21 18.50 -18.74
CA ASN A 25 -8.96 17.11 -19.11
C ASN A 25 -8.05 17.07 -20.33
N ALA A 26 -6.77 16.73 -20.12
CA ALA A 26 -5.78 16.72 -21.20
C ALA A 26 -6.08 15.63 -22.24
N ILE A 27 -6.70 14.52 -21.85
CA ILE A 27 -7.12 13.45 -22.75
C ILE A 27 -8.26 13.93 -23.65
N TYR A 28 -9.23 14.63 -23.08
CA TYR A 28 -10.34 15.17 -23.83
C TYR A 28 -9.87 16.23 -24.85
N ALA A 29 -8.96 17.12 -24.44
CA ALA A 29 -8.46 18.22 -25.27
C ALA A 29 -7.49 17.79 -26.39
N ALA A 30 -6.81 16.65 -26.22
CA ALA A 30 -5.80 16.17 -27.16
C ALA A 30 -6.39 15.69 -28.51
N LYS A 31 -5.62 15.90 -29.58
CA LYS A 31 -5.89 15.28 -30.88
C LYS A 31 -5.40 13.83 -30.84
N LYS A 32 -6.32 12.90 -30.71
CA LYS A 32 -6.04 11.48 -30.51
C LYS A 32 -6.84 10.56 -31.44
N PRO A 33 -6.68 10.69 -32.76
CA PRO A 33 -7.49 9.97 -33.74
C PRO A 33 -7.33 8.43 -33.66
N VAL A 34 -6.18 7.94 -33.21
CA VAL A 34 -5.96 6.50 -33.02
C VAL A 34 -6.77 6.01 -31.84
N TRP A 35 -6.68 6.69 -30.71
CA TRP A 35 -7.42 6.34 -29.49
C TRP A 35 -8.94 6.39 -29.73
N ASP A 36 -9.43 7.46 -30.35
CA ASP A 36 -10.85 7.61 -30.68
C ASP A 36 -11.35 6.48 -31.61
N ARG A 37 -10.53 6.07 -32.59
CA ARG A 37 -10.82 4.94 -33.46
C ARG A 37 -10.81 3.61 -32.68
N LEU A 38 -9.87 3.39 -31.77
CA LEU A 38 -9.81 2.17 -30.95
C LEU A 38 -11.08 2.04 -30.10
N LEU A 39 -11.49 3.12 -29.42
CA LEU A 39 -12.72 3.11 -28.62
C LEU A 39 -13.97 2.92 -29.50
N ALA A 40 -13.98 3.40 -30.74
CA ALA A 40 -15.11 3.20 -31.64
C ALA A 40 -15.20 1.78 -32.25
N THR A 41 -14.09 1.05 -32.34
CA THR A 41 -14.02 -0.18 -33.14
C THR A 41 -13.56 -1.43 -32.37
N GLN A 42 -12.95 -1.28 -31.21
CA GLN A 42 -12.39 -2.39 -30.43
C GLN A 42 -13.19 -2.60 -29.15
N PRO A 43 -13.27 -3.83 -28.64
CA PRO A 43 -13.85 -4.09 -27.32
C PRO A 43 -13.09 -3.32 -26.22
N HIS A 44 -13.80 -2.55 -25.43
CA HIS A 44 -13.23 -1.76 -24.36
C HIS A 44 -14.17 -1.62 -23.16
N GLY A 45 -13.65 -1.19 -22.03
CA GLY A 45 -14.36 -0.91 -20.81
C GLY A 45 -13.50 -0.07 -19.87
N LEU A 46 -13.97 0.08 -18.64
CA LEU A 46 -13.26 0.77 -17.57
C LEU A 46 -13.00 -0.21 -16.41
N ILE A 47 -11.83 -0.06 -15.78
CA ILE A 47 -11.45 -0.84 -14.60
C ILE A 47 -11.01 0.10 -13.48
N SER A 48 -11.17 -0.33 -12.22
CA SER A 48 -10.76 0.46 -11.06
C SER A 48 -9.26 0.33 -10.81
N GLY A 49 -8.61 1.48 -10.55
CA GLY A 49 -7.19 1.60 -10.22
C GLY A 49 -6.94 2.31 -8.87
N SER A 50 -7.93 2.40 -7.97
CA SER A 50 -7.83 3.14 -6.71
C SER A 50 -8.49 2.43 -5.54
N GLY A 51 -8.27 2.92 -4.34
CA GLY A 51 -8.92 2.46 -3.11
C GLY A 51 -8.75 0.97 -2.84
N MET A 52 -9.76 0.35 -2.27
CA MET A 52 -9.75 -1.08 -1.88
C MET A 52 -9.53 -2.03 -3.06
N ASP A 53 -9.88 -1.62 -4.25
CA ASP A 53 -9.72 -2.42 -5.48
C ASP A 53 -8.26 -2.66 -5.87
N VAL A 54 -7.36 -1.87 -5.31
CA VAL A 54 -5.90 -2.03 -5.47
C VAL A 54 -5.16 -2.24 -4.15
N GLY A 55 -5.90 -2.46 -3.05
CA GLY A 55 -5.33 -2.73 -1.73
C GLY A 55 -4.94 -1.48 -0.93
N LEU A 56 -5.46 -0.31 -1.31
CA LEU A 56 -5.34 0.95 -0.60
C LEU A 56 -6.61 1.26 0.19
N PRO A 57 -6.59 2.21 1.17
CA PRO A 57 -7.81 2.67 1.84
C PRO A 57 -8.86 3.19 0.87
N ASP A 58 -10.14 3.11 1.26
CA ASP A 58 -11.25 3.68 0.50
C ASP A 58 -11.00 5.18 0.21
N GLY A 59 -11.23 5.59 -1.03
CA GLY A 59 -11.05 6.97 -1.48
C GLY A 59 -9.59 7.41 -1.65
N GLN A 60 -8.63 6.52 -1.44
CA GLN A 60 -7.23 6.82 -1.72
C GLN A 60 -6.93 6.58 -3.21
N MET A 61 -6.34 7.59 -3.87
CA MET A 61 -5.88 7.49 -5.25
C MET A 61 -4.82 6.38 -5.40
N GLY A 62 -4.82 5.72 -6.56
CA GLY A 62 -3.79 4.76 -6.94
C GLY A 62 -2.42 5.42 -7.12
N ASN A 63 -1.41 4.60 -7.30
CA ASN A 63 -0.06 5.03 -7.65
C ASN A 63 0.64 3.95 -8.49
N SER A 64 1.74 4.31 -9.14
CA SER A 64 2.39 3.40 -10.09
C SER A 64 2.94 2.14 -9.43
N GLU A 65 3.46 2.22 -8.19
CA GLU A 65 4.00 1.05 -7.47
C GLU A 65 2.90 0.02 -7.21
N VAL A 66 1.81 0.47 -6.60
CA VAL A 66 0.65 -0.37 -6.26
C VAL A 66 -0.05 -0.86 -7.54
N GLY A 67 -0.25 0.01 -8.53
CA GLY A 67 -0.89 -0.34 -9.80
C GLY A 67 -0.14 -1.45 -10.54
N HIS A 68 1.17 -1.29 -10.75
CA HIS A 68 1.98 -2.30 -11.43
C HIS A 68 2.08 -3.61 -10.65
N MET A 69 2.11 -3.53 -9.30
CA MET A 69 2.10 -4.74 -8.48
C MET A 69 0.80 -5.54 -8.66
N ASN A 70 -0.36 -4.87 -8.65
CA ASN A 70 -1.64 -5.53 -8.89
C ASN A 70 -1.75 -6.10 -10.32
N LEU A 71 -1.31 -5.34 -11.33
CA LEU A 71 -1.27 -5.78 -12.73
C LEU A 71 -0.46 -7.08 -12.91
N GLY A 72 0.70 -7.15 -12.27
CA GLY A 72 1.58 -8.32 -12.37
C GLY A 72 1.20 -9.49 -11.47
N ALA A 73 0.64 -9.21 -10.30
CA ALA A 73 0.29 -10.25 -9.32
C ALA A 73 -1.00 -11.01 -9.65
N GLY A 74 -1.89 -10.43 -10.47
CA GLY A 74 -3.19 -11.05 -10.77
C GLY A 74 -4.10 -11.21 -9.56
N ARG A 75 -3.86 -10.42 -8.52
CA ARG A 75 -4.60 -10.37 -7.25
C ARG A 75 -4.48 -8.99 -6.64
N VAL A 76 -5.46 -8.61 -5.81
CA VAL A 76 -5.35 -7.38 -5.03
C VAL A 76 -4.27 -7.58 -3.96
N VAL A 77 -3.25 -6.73 -3.99
CA VAL A 77 -2.15 -6.74 -3.03
C VAL A 77 -2.41 -5.65 -1.98
N TYR A 78 -2.93 -6.07 -0.84
CA TYR A 78 -3.28 -5.14 0.23
C TYR A 78 -2.04 -4.60 0.92
N GLN A 79 -1.96 -3.27 1.05
CA GLN A 79 -1.00 -2.63 1.95
C GLN A 79 -1.32 -2.99 3.41
N ASP A 80 -0.32 -3.01 4.28
CA ASP A 80 -0.50 -3.48 5.67
C ASP A 80 -1.65 -2.77 6.40
N PHE A 81 -1.79 -1.45 6.25
CA PHE A 81 -2.92 -0.70 6.81
C PHE A 81 -4.27 -1.27 6.33
N THR A 82 -4.42 -1.41 5.03
CA THR A 82 -5.66 -1.88 4.40
C THR A 82 -5.94 -3.34 4.72
N ARG A 83 -4.89 -4.17 4.77
CA ARG A 83 -4.95 -5.58 5.13
C ARG A 83 -5.51 -5.78 6.54
N VAL A 84 -4.99 -5.04 7.50
CA VAL A 84 -5.47 -5.09 8.90
C VAL A 84 -6.90 -4.53 9.00
N THR A 85 -7.18 -3.39 8.35
CA THR A 85 -8.52 -2.79 8.31
C THR A 85 -9.55 -3.76 7.71
N LYS A 86 -9.20 -4.41 6.61
CA LYS A 86 -10.05 -5.44 5.98
C LYS A 86 -10.30 -6.62 6.92
N ALA A 87 -9.26 -7.14 7.56
CA ALA A 87 -9.38 -8.25 8.51
C ALA A 87 -10.30 -7.90 9.70
N ILE A 88 -10.26 -6.64 10.18
CA ILE A 88 -11.16 -6.17 11.23
C ILE A 88 -12.60 -6.12 10.72
N ARG A 89 -12.84 -5.54 9.54
CA ARG A 89 -14.16 -5.43 8.93
C ARG A 89 -14.80 -6.79 8.67
N ASP A 90 -14.02 -7.73 8.17
CA ASP A 90 -14.49 -9.07 7.81
C ASP A 90 -14.56 -10.04 9.03
N GLY A 91 -14.08 -9.59 10.18
CA GLY A 91 -14.06 -10.35 11.43
C GLY A 91 -12.85 -11.27 11.62
N GLU A 92 -12.03 -11.45 10.61
CA GLU A 92 -10.84 -12.34 10.63
C GLU A 92 -9.79 -11.89 11.67
N PHE A 93 -9.70 -10.58 11.94
CA PHE A 93 -8.79 -10.05 12.96
C PHE A 93 -9.06 -10.67 14.34
N PHE A 94 -10.33 -10.84 14.71
CA PHE A 94 -10.75 -11.36 16.01
C PHE A 94 -10.48 -12.87 16.17
N GLU A 95 -10.19 -13.55 15.09
CA GLU A 95 -9.83 -14.98 15.05
C GLU A 95 -8.33 -15.19 14.75
N ASN A 96 -7.53 -14.11 14.68
CA ASN A 96 -6.10 -14.23 14.39
C ASN A 96 -5.40 -15.10 15.43
N PRO A 97 -4.82 -16.26 15.05
CA PRO A 97 -4.34 -17.25 16.00
C PRO A 97 -3.12 -16.80 16.82
N VAL A 98 -2.32 -15.87 16.28
CA VAL A 98 -1.13 -15.37 16.96
C VAL A 98 -1.53 -14.43 18.10
N ILE A 99 -2.42 -13.47 17.83
CA ILE A 99 -2.94 -12.56 18.86
C ILE A 99 -3.75 -13.35 19.89
N ALA A 100 -4.67 -14.20 19.40
CA ALA A 100 -5.50 -15.04 20.25
C ALA A 100 -4.67 -15.89 21.20
N GLY A 101 -3.62 -16.54 20.69
CA GLY A 101 -2.76 -17.41 21.49
C GLY A 101 -2.01 -16.66 22.61
N ALA A 102 -1.58 -15.42 22.39
CA ALA A 102 -0.95 -14.59 23.41
C ALA A 102 -1.96 -14.13 24.46
N VAL A 103 -3.12 -13.62 24.02
CA VAL A 103 -4.19 -13.16 24.91
C VAL A 103 -4.72 -14.30 25.78
N ASP A 104 -5.01 -15.47 25.20
CA ASP A 104 -5.55 -16.63 25.94
C ASP A 104 -4.61 -17.13 27.02
N LYS A 105 -3.28 -17.13 26.76
CA LYS A 105 -2.28 -17.50 27.75
C LYS A 105 -2.29 -16.54 28.96
N ALA A 106 -2.35 -15.23 28.70
CA ALA A 106 -2.42 -14.25 29.78
C ALA A 106 -3.74 -14.36 30.54
N VAL A 107 -4.87 -14.53 29.86
CA VAL A 107 -6.18 -14.72 30.50
C VAL A 107 -6.21 -15.96 31.36
N ALA A 108 -5.69 -17.09 30.88
CA ALA A 108 -5.64 -18.34 31.64
C ALA A 108 -4.81 -18.23 32.93
N ALA A 109 -3.84 -17.31 32.97
CA ALA A 109 -2.99 -17.04 34.15
C ALA A 109 -3.48 -15.85 35.01
N ASP A 110 -4.68 -15.30 34.73
CA ASP A 110 -5.21 -14.05 35.35
C ASP A 110 -4.25 -12.85 35.21
N LYS A 111 -3.54 -12.78 34.09
CA LYS A 111 -2.57 -11.75 33.76
C LYS A 111 -3.15 -10.69 32.82
N ALA A 112 -2.40 -9.61 32.63
CA ALA A 112 -2.82 -8.47 31.84
C ALA A 112 -2.52 -8.63 30.34
N VAL A 113 -3.27 -7.89 29.53
CA VAL A 113 -2.99 -7.65 28.11
C VAL A 113 -2.62 -6.18 27.94
N HIS A 114 -1.39 -5.94 27.53
CA HIS A 114 -0.86 -4.61 27.21
C HIS A 114 -0.90 -4.37 25.72
N ILE A 115 -1.46 -3.26 25.31
CA ILE A 115 -1.55 -2.82 23.94
C ILE A 115 -0.62 -1.62 23.77
N LEU A 116 0.32 -1.70 22.83
CA LEU A 116 1.22 -0.61 22.48
C LEU A 116 0.87 -0.10 21.09
N GLY A 117 0.94 1.20 20.86
CA GLY A 117 0.79 1.73 19.50
C GLY A 117 0.59 3.22 19.44
N LEU A 118 0.81 3.77 18.24
CA LEU A 118 0.54 5.16 17.92
C LEU A 118 -0.99 5.38 17.84
N LEU A 119 -1.53 6.09 18.82
CA LEU A 119 -2.94 6.44 18.88
C LEU A 119 -3.18 7.67 17.99
N SER A 120 -3.56 7.41 16.74
CA SER A 120 -3.66 8.43 15.71
C SER A 120 -4.65 8.04 14.62
N PRO A 121 -5.41 8.98 14.06
CA PRO A 121 -6.19 8.79 12.84
C PRO A 121 -5.36 8.94 11.55
N GLY A 122 -4.05 9.27 11.65
CA GLY A 122 -3.19 9.59 10.50
C GLY A 122 -2.89 8.40 9.58
N GLY A 123 -2.95 7.16 10.06
CA GLY A 123 -2.85 5.97 9.22
C GLY A 123 -1.48 5.72 8.58
N VAL A 124 -0.39 6.33 9.10
CA VAL A 124 0.97 6.17 8.55
C VAL A 124 1.74 5.03 9.22
N HIS A 125 1.68 4.91 10.55
CA HIS A 125 2.37 3.87 11.32
C HIS A 125 1.41 2.93 12.04
N SER A 126 0.24 3.43 12.38
CA SER A 126 -0.82 2.77 13.12
C SER A 126 -2.14 3.47 12.81
N HIS A 127 -3.25 2.93 13.29
CA HIS A 127 -4.54 3.59 13.21
C HIS A 127 -5.34 3.34 14.49
N GLU A 128 -6.06 4.37 14.98
CA GLU A 128 -6.86 4.27 16.21
C GLU A 128 -7.95 3.20 16.14
N ASP A 129 -8.55 2.94 14.95
CA ASP A 129 -9.52 1.85 14.78
C ASP A 129 -8.92 0.47 15.06
N HIS A 130 -7.64 0.28 14.73
CA HIS A 130 -6.95 -0.99 15.00
C HIS A 130 -6.73 -1.17 16.50
N LEU A 131 -6.42 -0.09 17.23
CA LEU A 131 -6.29 -0.12 18.69
C LEU A 131 -7.63 -0.41 19.37
N VAL A 132 -8.73 0.19 18.89
CA VAL A 132 -10.09 -0.12 19.33
C VAL A 132 -10.41 -1.61 19.10
N ALA A 133 -10.13 -2.13 17.92
CA ALA A 133 -10.36 -3.53 17.58
C ALA A 133 -9.54 -4.48 18.49
N MET A 134 -8.29 -4.13 18.80
CA MET A 134 -7.45 -4.92 19.70
C MET A 134 -8.01 -4.94 21.15
N ALA A 135 -8.46 -3.79 21.65
CA ALA A 135 -9.10 -3.71 22.97
C ALA A 135 -10.38 -4.58 23.02
N GLN A 136 -11.21 -4.51 21.96
CA GLN A 136 -12.39 -5.35 21.81
C GLN A 136 -12.04 -6.85 21.74
N MET A 137 -11.01 -7.23 20.98
CA MET A 137 -10.56 -8.61 20.90
C MET A 137 -10.14 -9.15 22.25
N ALA A 138 -9.30 -8.42 22.98
CA ALA A 138 -8.87 -8.81 24.33
C ALA A 138 -10.06 -9.00 25.28
N ALA A 139 -11.03 -8.07 25.24
CA ALA A 139 -12.24 -8.14 26.07
C ALA A 139 -13.13 -9.34 25.71
N ARG A 140 -13.35 -9.61 24.40
CA ARG A 140 -14.13 -10.77 23.92
C ARG A 140 -13.50 -12.10 24.34
N ARG A 141 -12.16 -12.17 24.40
CA ARG A 141 -11.43 -13.36 24.84
C ARG A 141 -11.34 -13.50 26.37
N GLY A 142 -11.99 -12.61 27.11
CA GLY A 142 -12.11 -12.73 28.56
C GLY A 142 -11.03 -12.01 29.38
N ALA A 143 -10.16 -11.19 28.76
CA ALA A 143 -9.18 -10.41 29.50
C ALA A 143 -9.87 -9.47 30.50
N GLY A 144 -9.51 -9.59 31.78
CA GLY A 144 -10.02 -8.72 32.85
C GLY A 144 -9.19 -7.45 33.03
N LYS A 145 -7.93 -7.50 32.63
CA LYS A 145 -6.94 -6.41 32.75
C LYS A 145 -6.42 -6.08 31.37
N ILE A 146 -6.86 -4.94 30.79
CA ILE A 146 -6.46 -4.47 29.45
C ILE A 146 -5.89 -3.08 29.61
N TYR A 147 -4.66 -2.88 29.18
CA TYR A 147 -3.96 -1.62 29.34
C TYR A 147 -3.42 -1.10 28.00
N LEU A 148 -3.85 0.10 27.61
CA LEU A 148 -3.30 0.78 26.45
C LEU A 148 -2.18 1.74 26.88
N HIS A 149 -1.01 1.58 26.31
CA HIS A 149 0.10 2.52 26.36
C HIS A 149 0.07 3.33 25.05
N ALA A 150 -0.55 4.50 25.10
CA ALA A 150 -0.80 5.31 23.91
C ALA A 150 0.42 6.15 23.56
N PHE A 151 0.96 5.95 22.34
CA PHE A 151 1.94 6.87 21.78
C PHE A 151 1.19 7.97 21.03
N LEU A 152 1.62 9.23 21.21
CA LEU A 152 0.94 10.38 20.61
C LEU A 152 1.68 10.88 19.37
N ASP A 153 0.92 11.31 18.36
CA ASP A 153 1.43 11.60 17.01
C ASP A 153 1.99 13.03 16.88
N GLY A 154 1.19 13.99 16.48
CA GLY A 154 1.59 15.38 16.29
C GLY A 154 2.58 15.64 15.16
N ARG A 155 2.87 14.61 14.33
CA ARG A 155 3.75 14.69 13.16
C ARG A 155 3.02 14.34 11.86
N ASP A 156 2.30 13.24 11.85
CA ASP A 156 1.42 12.83 10.74
C ASP A 156 0.01 13.40 10.92
N THR A 157 -0.23 14.04 12.05
CA THR A 157 -1.43 14.81 12.43
C THR A 157 -1.01 16.17 12.99
N PRO A 158 -1.93 17.14 13.13
CA PRO A 158 -1.60 18.44 13.72
C PRO A 158 -0.94 18.32 15.10
N PRO A 159 -0.01 19.22 15.47
CA PRO A 159 0.83 19.08 16.68
C PRO A 159 0.08 18.97 18.02
N LYS A 160 -1.18 19.43 18.09
CA LYS A 160 -2.04 19.36 19.30
C LYS A 160 -3.43 18.87 18.89
N SER A 161 -3.56 17.59 18.59
CA SER A 161 -4.80 17.01 18.07
C SER A 161 -5.14 15.63 18.69
N ALA A 162 -4.40 15.19 19.72
CA ALA A 162 -4.54 13.84 20.28
C ALA A 162 -5.80 13.67 21.15
N GLN A 163 -6.41 14.73 21.66
CA GLN A 163 -7.53 14.63 22.63
C GLN A 163 -8.71 13.80 22.12
N PRO A 164 -9.25 13.98 20.89
CA PRO A 164 -10.38 13.18 20.42
C PRO A 164 -10.08 11.68 20.36
N SER A 165 -8.85 11.30 20.01
CA SER A 165 -8.41 9.90 19.98
C SER A 165 -8.33 9.29 21.39
N LEU A 166 -7.84 10.05 22.39
CA LEU A 166 -7.84 9.62 23.79
C LEU A 166 -9.27 9.43 24.32
N GLU A 167 -10.15 10.42 24.12
CA GLU A 167 -11.56 10.34 24.50
C GLU A 167 -12.27 9.13 23.87
N ARG A 168 -11.98 8.84 22.61
CA ARG A 168 -12.53 7.69 21.90
C ARG A 168 -12.11 6.37 22.54
N LEU A 169 -10.85 6.20 22.90
CA LEU A 169 -10.36 4.99 23.56
C LEU A 169 -10.87 4.87 24.98
N ASP A 170 -10.96 5.96 25.74
CA ASP A 170 -11.58 5.98 27.08
C ASP A 170 -13.05 5.55 27.01
N ALA A 171 -13.83 6.10 26.03
CA ALA A 171 -15.19 5.68 25.78
C ALA A 171 -15.30 4.19 25.40
N THR A 172 -14.36 3.69 24.60
CA THR A 172 -14.29 2.27 24.24
C THR A 172 -14.09 1.39 25.48
N PHE A 173 -13.15 1.70 26.35
CA PHE A 173 -12.92 0.94 27.57
C PHE A 173 -14.10 1.05 28.55
N ALA A 174 -14.73 2.22 28.66
CA ALA A 174 -15.95 2.41 29.43
C ALA A 174 -17.09 1.50 28.92
N GLY A 175 -17.28 1.45 27.58
CA GLY A 175 -18.26 0.56 26.94
C GLY A 175 -17.97 -0.92 27.13
N LEU A 176 -16.70 -1.31 27.19
CA LEU A 176 -16.29 -2.70 27.47
C LEU A 176 -16.41 -3.06 28.97
N GLY A 177 -16.54 -2.07 29.85
CA GLY A 177 -16.57 -2.25 31.31
C GLY A 177 -15.27 -2.78 31.91
N LYS A 178 -14.17 -2.72 31.18
CA LYS A 178 -12.85 -3.18 31.59
C LYS A 178 -11.74 -2.56 30.76
N GLY A 179 -10.56 -2.43 31.36
CA GLY A 179 -9.41 -1.82 30.71
C GLY A 179 -9.37 -0.30 30.86
N ARG A 180 -8.23 0.29 30.48
CA ARG A 180 -8.01 1.73 30.48
C ARG A 180 -6.77 2.12 29.70
N ILE A 181 -6.62 3.40 29.38
CA ILE A 181 -5.33 3.98 29.00
C ILE A 181 -4.45 4.01 30.27
N ALA A 182 -3.30 3.37 30.21
CA ALA A 182 -2.36 3.23 31.32
C ALA A 182 -1.27 4.30 31.31
N SER A 183 -0.88 4.76 30.13
CA SER A 183 0.15 5.79 29.95
C SER A 183 0.01 6.50 28.63
N ILE A 184 0.54 7.72 28.56
CA ILE A 184 0.75 8.47 27.32
C ILE A 184 2.20 8.90 27.19
N ILE A 185 2.73 8.89 25.97
CA ILE A 185 4.07 9.36 25.65
C ILE A 185 4.14 9.76 24.17
N GLY A 186 4.86 10.82 23.85
CA GLY A 186 5.05 11.24 22.47
C GLY A 186 5.87 10.24 21.65
N ARG A 187 5.54 10.15 20.36
CA ARG A 187 6.26 9.28 19.41
C ARG A 187 7.75 9.59 19.27
N TYR A 188 8.18 10.80 19.60
CA TYR A 188 9.58 11.19 19.66
C TYR A 188 10.41 10.26 20.54
N PHE A 189 9.81 9.76 21.64
CA PHE A 189 10.45 8.83 22.57
C PHE A 189 10.18 7.38 22.22
N ALA A 190 8.90 7.00 22.09
CA ALA A 190 8.48 5.60 21.94
C ALA A 190 8.70 5.03 20.54
N MET A 191 8.93 5.87 19.55
CA MET A 191 9.03 5.50 18.14
C MET A 191 10.29 6.06 17.47
N ASP A 192 11.41 6.04 18.19
CA ASP A 192 12.72 6.36 17.62
C ASP A 192 13.12 5.31 16.56
N ARG A 193 13.96 5.70 15.61
CA ARG A 193 14.54 4.85 14.57
C ARG A 193 16.01 5.16 14.27
N ASP A 194 16.60 6.04 15.07
CA ASP A 194 17.95 6.57 14.86
C ASP A 194 18.91 6.12 15.95
N ASN A 195 18.54 5.02 16.71
CA ASN A 195 19.29 4.47 17.83
C ASN A 195 19.54 5.48 18.97
N ARG A 196 18.56 6.34 19.22
CA ARG A 196 18.56 7.26 20.36
C ARG A 196 17.97 6.52 21.56
N TRP A 197 18.78 5.64 22.12
CA TRP A 197 18.34 4.70 23.14
C TRP A 197 17.89 5.36 24.44
N ASP A 198 18.33 6.59 24.72
CA ASP A 198 17.82 7.43 25.81
C ASP A 198 16.32 7.71 25.69
N ARG A 199 15.82 7.88 24.47
CA ARG A 199 14.39 8.06 24.19
C ARG A 199 13.62 6.78 24.37
N VAL A 200 14.10 5.69 23.79
CA VAL A 200 13.48 4.36 23.87
C VAL A 200 13.43 3.88 25.31
N GLN A 201 14.48 4.14 26.11
CA GLN A 201 14.54 3.82 27.52
C GLN A 201 13.41 4.48 28.32
N ALA A 202 13.14 5.77 28.08
CA ALA A 202 12.05 6.49 28.74
C ALA A 202 10.68 5.83 28.48
N ALA A 203 10.43 5.37 27.25
CA ALA A 203 9.21 4.64 26.91
C ALA A 203 9.17 3.24 27.53
N TYR A 204 10.29 2.52 27.48
CA TYR A 204 10.40 1.19 28.10
C TYR A 204 10.13 1.23 29.60
N GLU A 205 10.82 2.11 30.33
CA GLU A 205 10.66 2.26 31.79
C GLU A 205 9.24 2.69 32.17
N LEU A 206 8.61 3.57 31.38
CA LEU A 206 7.21 3.95 31.57
C LEU A 206 6.29 2.72 31.49
N ILE A 207 6.47 1.89 30.49
CA ILE A 207 5.59 0.75 30.19
C ILE A 207 5.89 -0.42 31.14
N VAL A 208 7.17 -0.78 31.31
CA VAL A 208 7.56 -1.98 32.06
C VAL A 208 7.63 -1.73 33.55
N ASP A 209 8.26 -0.63 33.97
CA ASP A 209 8.51 -0.35 35.38
C ASP A 209 7.47 0.61 36.01
N GLY A 210 6.57 1.17 35.18
CA GLY A 210 5.64 2.20 35.64
C GLY A 210 6.33 3.52 36.01
N LYS A 211 7.58 3.70 35.61
CA LYS A 211 8.36 4.91 35.88
C LYS A 211 7.98 6.01 34.92
N ALA A 212 7.40 7.05 35.44
CA ALA A 212 6.95 8.20 34.68
C ALA A 212 7.58 9.49 35.21
N GLU A 213 7.80 10.44 34.31
CA GLU A 213 8.20 11.80 34.71
C GLU A 213 7.03 12.56 35.33
N PHE A 214 5.82 12.26 34.86
CA PHE A 214 4.58 12.86 35.32
C PHE A 214 3.48 11.81 35.56
N THR A 215 2.50 12.17 36.36
CA THR A 215 1.29 11.35 36.62
C THR A 215 0.05 12.22 36.51
N ALA A 216 -1.05 11.63 36.06
CA ALA A 216 -2.36 12.26 36.03
C ALA A 216 -3.44 11.19 36.30
N ASP A 217 -4.63 11.62 36.71
CA ASP A 217 -5.74 10.73 37.04
C ASP A 217 -6.54 10.25 35.82
N SER A 218 -6.40 10.94 34.68
CA SER A 218 -7.02 10.56 33.41
C SER A 218 -6.09 10.84 32.23
N SER A 219 -6.39 10.24 31.07
CA SER A 219 -5.62 10.42 29.84
C SER A 219 -5.69 11.85 29.32
N VAL A 220 -6.89 12.47 29.39
CA VAL A 220 -7.12 13.85 28.97
C VAL A 220 -6.42 14.84 29.89
N ALA A 221 -6.50 14.63 31.23
CA ALA A 221 -5.79 15.46 32.19
C ALA A 221 -4.26 15.37 32.00
N ALA A 222 -3.75 14.19 31.67
CA ALA A 222 -2.34 14.00 31.33
C ALA A 222 -1.92 14.82 30.09
N LEU A 223 -2.75 14.82 29.04
CA LEU A 223 -2.52 15.60 27.82
C LEU A 223 -2.58 17.11 28.09
N GLU A 224 -3.63 17.56 28.79
CA GLU A 224 -3.78 18.98 29.14
C GLU A 224 -2.59 19.51 29.97
N ALA A 225 -2.13 18.71 30.93
CA ALA A 225 -0.95 19.04 31.73
C ALA A 225 0.33 19.13 30.86
N ALA A 226 0.48 18.25 29.87
CA ALA A 226 1.59 18.31 28.90
C ALA A 226 1.52 19.58 28.07
N TYR A 227 0.34 19.94 27.54
CA TYR A 227 0.15 21.17 26.79
C TYR A 227 0.42 22.43 27.63
N ALA A 228 0.04 22.41 28.92
CA ALA A 228 0.33 23.50 29.84
C ALA A 228 1.83 23.68 30.12
N ARG A 229 2.63 22.61 30.01
CA ARG A 229 4.10 22.64 30.05
C ARG A 229 4.74 23.12 28.75
N GLY A 230 3.95 23.37 27.68
CA GLY A 230 4.43 23.78 26.37
C GLY A 230 4.82 22.61 25.45
N GLU A 231 4.49 21.38 25.82
CA GLU A 231 4.71 20.20 24.98
C GLU A 231 3.63 20.14 23.87
N SER A 232 3.95 19.43 22.77
CA SER A 232 2.98 19.01 21.75
C SER A 232 2.92 17.50 21.73
N ASP A 233 1.96 16.92 21.02
CA ASP A 233 1.70 15.48 21.01
C ASP A 233 2.97 14.66 20.77
N GLU A 234 3.77 15.03 19.76
CA GLU A 234 5.02 14.34 19.42
C GLU A 234 6.02 14.28 20.56
N PHE A 235 6.04 15.30 21.43
CA PHE A 235 7.05 15.51 22.48
C PHE A 235 6.49 15.35 23.90
N VAL A 236 5.29 14.82 24.07
CA VAL A 236 4.74 14.52 25.39
C VAL A 236 5.68 13.58 26.13
N LYS A 237 6.13 14.00 27.29
CA LYS A 237 7.03 13.21 28.13
C LYS A 237 6.29 12.05 28.81
N ALA A 238 7.06 11.05 29.23
CA ALA A 238 6.53 9.87 29.90
C ALA A 238 5.56 10.23 31.03
N THR A 239 4.29 9.93 30.85
CA THR A 239 3.21 10.26 31.80
C THR A 239 2.37 9.00 32.09
N ALA A 240 2.33 8.58 33.35
CA ALA A 240 1.46 7.50 33.80
C ALA A 240 0.04 8.02 34.08
N VAL A 241 -0.96 7.28 33.63
CA VAL A 241 -2.38 7.55 33.93
C VAL A 241 -2.75 6.69 35.14
N VAL A 242 -2.93 7.33 36.30
CA VAL A 242 -3.14 6.66 37.60
C VAL A 242 -4.43 7.21 38.22
N PRO A 243 -5.58 6.59 37.97
CA PRO A 243 -6.83 6.97 38.62
C PRO A 243 -6.76 6.92 40.15
N ALA A 244 -7.57 7.69 40.83
CA ALA A 244 -7.59 7.73 42.28
C ALA A 244 -7.73 6.33 42.92
N GLY A 245 -6.83 6.00 43.82
CA GLY A 245 -6.78 4.68 44.49
C GLY A 245 -6.17 3.55 43.66
N ALA A 246 -5.65 3.82 42.47
CA ALA A 246 -4.90 2.87 41.66
C ALA A 246 -3.38 3.07 41.81
N GLU A 247 -2.61 2.11 41.32
CA GLU A 247 -1.18 2.23 41.13
C GLU A 247 -0.84 2.40 39.64
N ALA A 248 0.38 2.87 39.34
CA ALA A 248 0.91 2.87 37.98
C ALA A 248 0.96 1.45 37.43
N VAL A 249 0.51 1.27 36.21
CA VAL A 249 0.54 -0.04 35.54
C VAL A 249 1.99 -0.40 35.22
N ARG A 250 2.30 -1.67 35.39
CA ARG A 250 3.59 -2.28 35.05
C ARG A 250 3.33 -3.52 34.22
N VAL A 251 4.31 -3.91 33.42
CA VAL A 251 4.28 -5.23 32.76
C VAL A 251 4.92 -6.26 33.68
N GLU A 252 4.20 -7.33 33.97
CA GLU A 252 4.63 -8.40 34.87
C GLU A 252 4.87 -9.71 34.12
N ASP A 253 5.50 -10.66 34.80
CA ASP A 253 5.64 -12.02 34.28
C ASP A 253 4.27 -12.65 34.01
N GLY A 254 4.13 -13.22 32.82
CA GLY A 254 2.90 -13.83 32.34
C GLY A 254 1.93 -12.86 31.64
N ASP A 255 2.20 -11.57 31.56
CA ASP A 255 1.43 -10.62 30.78
C ASP A 255 1.66 -10.82 29.28
N ALA A 256 0.69 -10.45 28.46
CA ALA A 256 0.82 -10.39 27.01
C ALA A 256 1.02 -8.94 26.55
N VAL A 257 1.88 -8.74 25.57
CA VAL A 257 2.12 -7.43 24.93
C VAL A 257 1.84 -7.53 23.45
N ILE A 258 0.95 -6.68 22.94
CA ILE A 258 0.58 -6.62 21.52
C ILE A 258 0.93 -5.24 20.99
N PHE A 259 1.86 -5.17 20.03
CA PHE A 259 2.29 -3.92 19.43
C PHE A 259 1.55 -3.69 18.11
N MET A 260 0.69 -2.68 18.06
CA MET A 260 -0.31 -2.45 17.02
C MET A 260 0.15 -1.54 15.87
N ASN A 261 1.41 -1.16 15.80
CA ASN A 261 1.94 -0.47 14.63
C ASN A 261 2.08 -1.46 13.46
N PHE A 262 1.60 -1.10 12.27
CA PHE A 262 1.78 -1.91 11.06
C PHE A 262 3.06 -1.54 10.29
N ARG A 263 3.57 -0.32 10.42
CA ARG A 263 4.83 0.10 9.81
C ARG A 263 6.01 -0.17 10.72
N ALA A 264 6.99 -0.92 10.20
CA ALA A 264 8.06 -1.54 10.96
C ALA A 264 9.15 -0.59 11.47
N ASP A 265 9.51 0.46 10.69
CA ASP A 265 10.74 1.24 10.88
C ASP A 265 10.90 1.85 12.26
N ARG A 266 9.80 2.32 12.87
CA ARG A 266 9.77 2.97 14.19
C ARG A 266 9.25 2.07 15.33
N ALA A 267 9.05 0.78 15.05
CA ALA A 267 8.63 -0.19 16.07
C ALA A 267 9.77 -1.14 16.48
N ARG A 268 10.85 -1.19 15.69
CA ARG A 268 11.94 -2.15 15.89
C ARG A 268 12.66 -1.98 17.23
N GLU A 269 13.06 -0.75 17.55
CA GLU A 269 13.93 -0.48 18.70
C GLU A 269 13.23 -0.85 20.03
N LEU A 270 12.01 -0.37 20.22
CA LEU A 270 11.24 -0.70 21.41
C LEU A 270 10.94 -2.22 21.48
N SER A 271 10.61 -2.86 20.35
CA SER A 271 10.40 -4.32 20.32
C SER A 271 11.65 -5.09 20.74
N ARG A 272 12.84 -4.70 20.25
CA ARG A 272 14.11 -5.31 20.65
C ARG A 272 14.35 -5.19 22.15
N ALA A 273 14.05 -4.03 22.72
CA ALA A 273 14.16 -3.81 24.16
C ALA A 273 13.27 -4.78 24.99
N PHE A 274 12.10 -5.17 24.45
CA PHE A 274 11.22 -6.15 25.10
C PHE A 274 11.70 -7.59 24.95
N VAL A 275 12.16 -8.00 23.77
CA VAL A 275 12.26 -9.42 23.43
C VAL A 275 13.67 -9.96 23.25
N GLU A 276 14.68 -9.10 23.07
CA GLU A 276 16.05 -9.58 22.91
C GLU A 276 16.68 -9.96 24.27
N PRO A 277 17.05 -11.23 24.49
CA PRO A 277 17.67 -11.64 25.74
C PRO A 277 19.01 -10.94 26.01
N ALA A 278 19.79 -10.72 24.94
CA ALA A 278 21.10 -10.08 24.99
C ALA A 278 21.06 -8.56 24.75
N PHE A 279 19.91 -7.93 24.96
CA PHE A 279 19.77 -6.47 24.81
C PHE A 279 20.67 -5.72 25.82
N LYS A 280 21.43 -4.75 25.35
CA LYS A 280 22.45 -4.05 26.15
C LYS A 280 22.52 -2.53 25.89
N GLU A 281 21.63 -2.00 25.06
CA GLU A 281 21.71 -0.59 24.64
C GLU A 281 21.37 0.38 25.78
N PHE A 282 20.59 -0.10 26.77
CA PHE A 282 20.41 0.55 28.07
C PHE A 282 20.15 -0.51 29.17
N PRO A 283 20.44 -0.20 30.45
CA PRO A 283 20.14 -1.12 31.54
C PRO A 283 18.63 -1.25 31.74
N ARG A 284 18.12 -2.48 31.76
CA ARG A 284 16.72 -2.80 32.11
C ARG A 284 16.66 -3.22 33.58
N GLU A 285 15.87 -2.50 34.38
CA GLU A 285 15.66 -2.94 35.78
C GLU A 285 14.86 -4.23 35.84
N GLN A 286 13.85 -4.34 34.95
CA GLN A 286 13.07 -5.55 34.79
C GLN A 286 13.04 -5.97 33.32
N ALA A 287 12.98 -7.28 33.10
CA ALA A 287 12.79 -7.90 31.78
C ALA A 287 11.78 -9.04 31.96
N PRO A 288 10.47 -8.73 32.01
CA PRO A 288 9.44 -9.68 32.35
C PRO A 288 9.35 -10.84 31.36
N GLN A 289 9.04 -12.03 31.84
CA GLN A 289 8.79 -13.22 31.04
C GLN A 289 7.36 -13.21 30.56
N LEU A 290 7.15 -12.71 29.33
CA LEU A 290 5.84 -12.51 28.77
C LEU A 290 5.15 -13.83 28.36
N ALA A 291 3.83 -13.89 28.49
CA ALA A 291 3.00 -14.93 27.86
C ALA A 291 3.11 -14.90 26.33
N GLY A 292 3.34 -13.71 25.78
CA GLY A 292 3.66 -13.47 24.40
C GLY A 292 3.91 -11.97 24.13
N PHE A 293 4.86 -11.71 23.25
CA PHE A 293 5.02 -10.41 22.58
C PHE A 293 4.62 -10.61 21.13
N VAL A 294 3.63 -9.87 20.64
CA VAL A 294 3.14 -9.99 19.27
C VAL A 294 3.38 -8.69 18.53
N MET A 295 4.11 -8.76 17.42
CA MET A 295 4.19 -7.70 16.43
C MET A 295 2.95 -7.76 15.53
N LEU A 296 2.33 -6.65 15.20
CA LEU A 296 1.20 -6.66 14.27
C LEU A 296 1.65 -7.12 12.88
N THR A 297 2.72 -6.57 12.36
CA THR A 297 3.43 -7.00 11.14
C THR A 297 4.85 -7.44 11.49
N GLN A 298 5.60 -7.98 10.54
CA GLN A 298 7.00 -8.36 10.80
C GLN A 298 7.90 -7.11 10.80
N TYR A 299 8.34 -6.67 11.98
CA TYR A 299 9.21 -5.50 12.09
C TYR A 299 10.65 -5.75 11.62
N ALA A 300 11.18 -6.92 11.86
CA ALA A 300 12.39 -7.47 11.26
C ALA A 300 12.43 -8.99 11.46
N ALA A 301 13.01 -9.72 10.51
CA ALA A 301 13.18 -11.16 10.62
C ALA A 301 14.09 -11.59 11.81
N SER A 302 14.98 -10.69 12.26
CA SER A 302 15.89 -10.91 13.39
C SER A 302 15.24 -10.69 14.76
N ILE A 303 14.03 -10.13 14.85
CA ILE A 303 13.34 -9.95 16.14
C ILE A 303 12.65 -11.25 16.52
N PRO A 304 13.02 -11.86 17.68
CA PRO A 304 12.52 -13.19 18.07
C PRO A 304 11.11 -13.13 18.67
N ALA A 305 10.14 -12.63 17.90
CA ALA A 305 8.74 -12.54 18.27
C ALA A 305 7.84 -12.90 17.10
N PRO A 306 6.68 -13.52 17.35
CA PRO A 306 5.70 -13.79 16.30
C PRO A 306 5.03 -12.49 15.81
N CYS A 307 4.56 -12.50 14.55
CA CYS A 307 3.74 -11.44 14.01
C CYS A 307 2.36 -11.94 13.58
N ALA A 308 1.36 -11.09 13.78
CA ALA A 308 -0.03 -11.41 13.49
C ALA A 308 -0.33 -11.44 11.98
N PHE A 309 0.31 -10.55 11.23
CA PHE A 309 0.19 -10.42 9.78
C PHE A 309 1.59 -10.52 9.14
N PRO A 310 2.09 -11.75 8.91
CA PRO A 310 3.40 -11.95 8.28
C PRO A 310 3.38 -11.46 6.84
N PRO A 311 4.56 -11.12 6.26
CA PRO A 311 4.67 -10.84 4.84
C PRO A 311 4.14 -12.01 4.02
N GLU A 312 3.33 -11.72 3.03
CA GLU A 312 2.84 -12.72 2.09
C GLU A 312 3.74 -12.73 0.86
N PRO A 313 4.41 -13.85 0.55
CA PRO A 313 5.19 -13.94 -0.67
C PRO A 313 4.25 -13.92 -1.87
N LEU A 314 4.52 -13.03 -2.83
CA LEU A 314 3.79 -12.98 -4.09
C LEU A 314 4.36 -14.05 -5.04
N THR A 315 3.85 -15.27 -4.92
CA THR A 315 4.19 -16.39 -5.81
C THR A 315 3.23 -16.46 -6.99
N ASN A 316 3.66 -17.08 -8.09
CA ASN A 316 2.89 -17.21 -9.32
C ASN A 316 2.36 -15.86 -9.85
N VAL A 317 3.16 -14.78 -9.70
CA VAL A 317 2.92 -13.56 -10.46
C VAL A 317 3.09 -13.83 -11.96
N LEU A 318 2.54 -12.99 -12.83
CA LEU A 318 2.50 -13.24 -14.27
C LEU A 318 3.88 -13.62 -14.85
N GLY A 319 4.94 -12.88 -14.49
CA GLY A 319 6.29 -13.16 -15.00
C GLY A 319 6.82 -14.54 -14.61
N GLU A 320 6.63 -14.92 -13.34
CA GLU A 320 7.01 -16.25 -12.83
C GLU A 320 6.20 -17.35 -13.52
N TYR A 321 4.90 -17.13 -13.67
CA TYR A 321 4.00 -18.12 -14.25
C TYR A 321 4.28 -18.34 -15.74
N LEU A 322 4.57 -17.26 -16.48
CA LEU A 322 5.01 -17.36 -17.87
C LEU A 322 6.32 -18.15 -18.01
N ALA A 323 7.29 -17.89 -17.16
CA ALA A 323 8.56 -18.63 -17.15
C ALA A 323 8.35 -20.12 -16.88
N LYS A 324 7.51 -20.50 -15.91
CA LYS A 324 7.13 -21.90 -15.62
C LYS A 324 6.49 -22.61 -16.82
N HIS A 325 5.87 -21.86 -17.73
CA HIS A 325 5.27 -22.37 -18.96
C HIS A 325 6.18 -22.22 -20.19
N GLY A 326 7.45 -21.92 -20.00
CA GLY A 326 8.45 -21.79 -21.08
C GLY A 326 8.14 -20.63 -22.04
N LYS A 327 7.43 -19.59 -21.58
CA LYS A 327 7.10 -18.41 -22.38
C LYS A 327 8.19 -17.35 -22.27
N THR A 328 8.50 -16.73 -23.40
CA THR A 328 9.44 -15.61 -23.47
C THR A 328 8.71 -14.29 -23.25
N GLN A 329 9.35 -13.36 -22.54
CA GLN A 329 8.75 -12.08 -22.20
C GLN A 329 9.74 -10.92 -22.25
N LEU A 330 9.27 -9.76 -22.68
CA LEU A 330 10.01 -8.50 -22.68
C LEU A 330 9.36 -7.54 -21.68
N ARG A 331 10.20 -6.85 -20.90
CA ARG A 331 9.82 -5.70 -20.07
C ARG A 331 10.53 -4.46 -20.60
N ILE A 332 9.79 -3.40 -20.87
CA ILE A 332 10.35 -2.18 -21.44
C ILE A 332 9.69 -0.93 -20.89
N ALA A 333 10.51 0.01 -20.48
CA ALA A 333 10.09 1.36 -20.10
C ALA A 333 11.27 2.32 -20.14
N GLU A 334 10.99 3.60 -20.07
CA GLU A 334 12.01 4.60 -19.81
C GLU A 334 12.36 4.66 -18.31
N THR A 335 13.47 5.35 -17.96
CA THR A 335 14.07 5.34 -16.60
C THR A 335 13.06 5.57 -15.50
N GLU A 336 12.14 6.53 -15.63
CA GLU A 336 11.15 6.89 -14.60
C GLU A 336 10.21 5.72 -14.24
N LYS A 337 9.96 4.83 -15.18
CA LYS A 337 9.00 3.73 -15.02
C LYS A 337 9.60 2.34 -15.18
N TYR A 338 10.93 2.23 -15.28
CA TYR A 338 11.59 0.94 -15.45
C TYR A 338 11.38 0.00 -14.25
N ALA A 339 11.51 0.52 -13.02
CA ALA A 339 11.27 -0.26 -11.81
C ALA A 339 9.81 -0.76 -11.72
N HIS A 340 8.87 -0.01 -12.29
CA HIS A 340 7.45 -0.36 -12.26
C HIS A 340 7.14 -1.60 -13.10
N VAL A 341 7.67 -1.69 -14.33
CA VAL A 341 7.49 -2.87 -15.19
C VAL A 341 8.40 -4.04 -14.84
N THR A 342 9.39 -3.85 -13.97
CA THR A 342 10.33 -4.88 -13.51
C THR A 342 10.07 -5.28 -12.07
N PHE A 343 10.62 -4.58 -11.10
CA PHE A 343 10.53 -4.90 -9.67
C PHE A 343 9.09 -5.00 -9.16
N PHE A 344 8.29 -3.94 -9.34
CA PHE A 344 6.91 -3.92 -8.81
C PHE A 344 5.99 -4.91 -9.54
N PHE A 345 6.05 -4.96 -10.86
CA PHE A 345 5.26 -5.91 -11.66
C PHE A 345 5.64 -7.37 -11.36
N SER A 346 6.86 -7.63 -10.94
CA SER A 346 7.35 -8.94 -10.53
C SER A 346 7.14 -9.24 -9.03
N GLY A 347 6.31 -8.46 -8.34
CA GLY A 347 5.95 -8.69 -6.94
C GLY A 347 7.10 -8.44 -5.97
N GLY A 348 8.00 -7.51 -6.28
CA GLY A 348 9.15 -7.16 -5.44
C GLY A 348 10.41 -7.97 -5.74
N ARG A 349 10.47 -8.65 -6.89
CA ARG A 349 11.64 -9.42 -7.32
C ARG A 349 12.53 -8.58 -8.25
N GLU A 350 13.79 -8.45 -7.90
CA GLU A 350 14.81 -7.76 -8.72
C GLU A 350 15.28 -8.61 -9.92
N GLU A 351 15.54 -9.89 -9.69
CA GLU A 351 16.12 -10.77 -10.69
C GLU A 351 15.11 -11.12 -11.80
N PRO A 352 15.50 -11.04 -13.08
CA PRO A 352 14.64 -11.50 -14.17
C PRO A 352 14.25 -12.97 -14.02
N TYR A 353 13.07 -13.32 -14.53
CA TYR A 353 12.68 -14.72 -14.68
C TYR A 353 13.34 -15.36 -15.89
N GLU A 354 13.36 -16.69 -15.93
CA GLU A 354 13.83 -17.42 -17.13
C GLU A 354 12.99 -17.01 -18.36
N GLY A 355 13.66 -16.65 -19.45
CA GLY A 355 13.01 -16.17 -20.68
C GLY A 355 12.55 -14.71 -20.61
N GLU A 356 12.87 -13.97 -19.53
CA GLU A 356 12.59 -12.54 -19.41
C GLU A 356 13.80 -11.71 -19.86
N GLU A 357 13.56 -10.80 -20.78
CA GLU A 357 14.49 -9.74 -21.16
C GLU A 357 13.96 -8.38 -20.75
N ARG A 358 14.88 -7.46 -20.47
CA ARG A 358 14.57 -6.10 -20.00
C ARG A 358 15.27 -5.06 -20.86
N ILE A 359 14.53 -4.06 -21.29
CA ILE A 359 15.07 -2.90 -22.02
C ILE A 359 14.75 -1.64 -21.24
N LEU A 360 15.79 -0.91 -20.85
CA LEU A 360 15.70 0.39 -20.25
C LEU A 360 16.05 1.45 -21.29
N ILE A 361 15.15 2.41 -21.50
CA ILE A 361 15.37 3.58 -22.33
C ILE A 361 15.64 4.77 -21.41
N PRO A 362 16.75 5.50 -21.60
CA PRO A 362 17.01 6.68 -20.75
C PRO A 362 15.94 7.74 -20.93
N SER A 363 15.39 8.25 -19.81
CA SER A 363 14.53 9.42 -19.83
C SER A 363 15.31 10.68 -20.20
N PRO A 364 14.69 11.71 -20.82
CA PRO A 364 15.38 12.92 -21.21
C PRO A 364 15.88 13.70 -19.97
N LYS A 365 17.06 14.31 -20.13
CA LYS A 365 17.71 15.08 -19.06
C LYS A 365 17.21 16.52 -19.04
N VAL A 366 15.95 16.73 -18.68
CA VAL A 366 15.32 18.04 -18.51
C VAL A 366 15.00 18.29 -17.04
N ALA A 367 14.81 19.55 -16.66
CA ALA A 367 14.48 19.89 -15.27
C ALA A 367 13.08 19.38 -14.88
N THR A 368 12.12 19.55 -15.78
CA THR A 368 10.72 19.09 -15.65
C THR A 368 10.21 18.65 -17.02
N TYR A 369 9.29 17.70 -17.06
CA TYR A 369 8.88 17.05 -18.32
C TYR A 369 7.88 17.87 -19.14
N ASP A 370 7.38 19.00 -18.64
CA ASP A 370 6.69 20.00 -19.46
C ASP A 370 7.59 20.61 -20.54
N LEU A 371 8.92 20.59 -20.34
CA LEU A 371 9.91 21.04 -21.32
C LEU A 371 10.10 20.05 -22.47
N GLN A 372 9.77 18.78 -22.25
CA GLN A 372 9.85 17.71 -23.26
C GLN A 372 8.73 16.69 -23.02
N PRO A 373 7.46 17.02 -23.36
CA PRO A 373 6.29 16.17 -23.03
C PRO A 373 6.28 14.80 -23.71
N GLU A 374 6.94 14.67 -24.86
CA GLU A 374 7.11 13.39 -25.56
C GLU A 374 8.02 12.43 -24.81
N MET A 375 8.84 12.93 -23.90
CA MET A 375 9.81 12.16 -23.12
C MET A 375 10.60 11.20 -24.03
N SER A 376 10.72 9.91 -23.65
CA SER A 376 11.34 8.88 -24.48
C SER A 376 10.33 7.94 -25.14
N ALA A 377 9.05 8.31 -25.19
CA ALA A 377 7.99 7.46 -25.77
C ALA A 377 8.25 7.05 -27.23
N PRO A 378 8.77 7.91 -28.13
CA PRO A 378 9.09 7.49 -29.49
C PRO A 378 10.15 6.36 -29.53
N GLU A 379 11.21 6.43 -28.70
CA GLU A 379 12.26 5.41 -28.65
C GLU A 379 11.75 4.11 -28.00
N VAL A 380 10.95 4.21 -26.94
CA VAL A 380 10.26 3.03 -26.35
C VAL A 380 9.43 2.35 -27.43
N THR A 381 8.69 3.11 -28.22
CA THR A 381 7.85 2.61 -29.32
C THR A 381 8.69 1.93 -30.41
N ASP A 382 9.83 2.51 -30.80
CA ASP A 382 10.74 1.89 -31.78
C ASP A 382 11.12 0.47 -31.33
N ARG A 383 11.48 0.30 -30.07
CA ARG A 383 11.87 -1.01 -29.53
C ARG A 383 10.69 -1.98 -29.39
N ILE A 384 9.52 -1.49 -29.02
CA ILE A 384 8.32 -2.34 -28.96
C ILE A 384 7.93 -2.81 -30.37
N VAL A 385 7.92 -1.92 -31.36
CA VAL A 385 7.62 -2.26 -32.75
C VAL A 385 8.62 -3.27 -33.30
N GLU A 386 9.92 -3.06 -33.06
CA GLU A 386 10.96 -4.01 -33.44
C GLU A 386 10.71 -5.39 -32.82
N ALA A 387 10.39 -5.45 -31.51
CA ALA A 387 10.13 -6.70 -30.81
C ALA A 387 8.87 -7.41 -31.34
N ILE A 388 7.82 -6.66 -31.71
CA ILE A 388 6.60 -7.21 -32.32
C ILE A 388 6.93 -7.80 -33.71
N GLU A 389 7.59 -7.06 -34.58
CA GLU A 389 7.89 -7.47 -35.95
C GLU A 389 8.85 -8.69 -36.00
N GLN A 390 9.77 -8.78 -35.06
CA GLN A 390 10.65 -9.94 -34.90
C GLN A 390 9.95 -11.19 -34.36
N GLN A 391 8.75 -11.06 -33.76
CA GLN A 391 8.01 -12.14 -33.12
C GLN A 391 8.83 -12.96 -32.09
N ARG A 392 9.78 -12.30 -31.44
CA ARG A 392 10.75 -12.94 -30.55
C ARG A 392 10.13 -13.34 -29.21
N TYR A 393 9.17 -12.58 -28.73
CA TYR A 393 8.54 -12.77 -27.42
C TYR A 393 7.11 -13.28 -27.53
N ASP A 394 6.69 -14.08 -26.57
CA ASP A 394 5.28 -14.44 -26.39
C ASP A 394 4.50 -13.29 -25.78
N VAL A 395 5.12 -12.55 -24.84
CA VAL A 395 4.53 -11.43 -24.13
C VAL A 395 5.48 -10.22 -24.14
N ILE A 396 4.92 -9.03 -24.33
CA ILE A 396 5.63 -7.76 -24.18
C ILE A 396 4.85 -6.91 -23.19
N VAL A 397 5.52 -6.41 -22.14
CA VAL A 397 4.93 -5.46 -21.18
C VAL A 397 5.69 -4.14 -21.30
N GLY A 398 5.00 -3.09 -21.74
CA GLY A 398 5.56 -1.76 -21.92
C GLY A 398 4.80 -0.71 -21.11
N ASN A 399 5.54 0.24 -20.54
CA ASN A 399 4.98 1.40 -19.86
C ASN A 399 5.38 2.69 -20.56
N TYR A 400 4.45 3.61 -20.63
CA TYR A 400 4.62 4.98 -21.12
C TYR A 400 4.41 5.97 -19.98
N ALA A 401 5.48 6.66 -19.58
CA ALA A 401 5.52 7.55 -18.42
C ALA A 401 4.80 8.89 -18.62
N ASN A 402 4.46 9.24 -19.87
CA ASN A 402 4.10 10.59 -20.28
C ASN A 402 2.89 11.18 -19.55
N GLY A 403 1.84 10.39 -19.30
CA GLY A 403 0.64 10.85 -18.61
C GLY A 403 0.95 11.26 -17.17
N ASP A 404 1.57 10.37 -16.42
CA ASP A 404 1.92 10.61 -15.02
C ASP A 404 2.93 11.75 -14.86
N MET A 405 4.05 11.66 -15.56
CA MET A 405 5.11 12.67 -15.46
C MET A 405 4.68 14.04 -15.99
N GLY A 406 3.83 14.08 -17.03
CA GLY A 406 3.23 15.31 -17.56
C GLY A 406 2.21 15.89 -16.58
N GLY A 407 1.36 15.07 -15.99
CA GLY A 407 0.36 15.47 -15.01
C GLY A 407 0.97 16.10 -13.76
N HIS A 408 2.03 15.52 -13.23
CA HIS A 408 2.76 16.06 -12.09
C HIS A 408 3.33 17.45 -12.28
N THR A 409 3.55 17.90 -13.52
CA THR A 409 4.01 19.27 -13.79
C THR A 409 2.93 20.32 -13.55
N GLY A 410 1.65 19.94 -13.62
CA GLY A 410 0.52 20.87 -13.58
C GLY A 410 0.38 21.76 -14.83
N VAL A 411 1.15 21.51 -15.89
CA VAL A 411 1.14 22.30 -17.13
C VAL A 411 0.22 21.63 -18.15
N PHE A 412 -1.01 22.13 -18.27
CA PHE A 412 -2.07 21.55 -19.08
C PHE A 412 -1.68 21.32 -20.54
N GLU A 413 -1.10 22.32 -21.20
CA GLU A 413 -0.69 22.23 -22.62
C GLU A 413 0.41 21.18 -22.84
N ALA A 414 1.27 20.96 -21.85
CA ALA A 414 2.29 19.92 -21.90
C ALA A 414 1.66 18.52 -21.77
N ALA A 415 0.70 18.36 -20.87
CA ALA A 415 -0.06 17.11 -20.73
C ALA A 415 -0.84 16.77 -22.01
N VAL A 416 -1.46 17.76 -22.65
CA VAL A 416 -2.13 17.58 -23.97
C VAL A 416 -1.14 17.05 -25.01
N LYS A 417 0.04 17.65 -25.14
CA LYS A 417 1.09 17.18 -26.06
C LYS A 417 1.59 15.79 -25.73
N ALA A 418 1.71 15.46 -24.44
CA ALA A 418 2.06 14.13 -24.00
C ALA A 418 1.04 13.08 -24.49
N VAL A 419 -0.26 13.36 -24.35
CA VAL A 419 -1.33 12.49 -24.84
C VAL A 419 -1.31 12.36 -26.38
N GLU A 420 -1.08 13.45 -27.11
CA GLU A 420 -0.96 13.42 -28.59
C GLU A 420 0.23 12.57 -29.05
N CYS A 421 1.35 12.62 -28.33
CA CYS A 421 2.49 11.74 -28.57
C CYS A 421 2.13 10.26 -28.33
N LEU A 422 1.45 9.95 -27.21
CA LEU A 422 0.99 8.60 -26.91
C LEU A 422 0.05 8.06 -28.00
N ASP A 423 -0.85 8.88 -28.51
CA ASP A 423 -1.75 8.49 -29.62
C ASP A 423 -0.96 8.04 -30.86
N THR A 424 0.07 8.81 -31.22
CA THR A 424 0.97 8.47 -32.33
C THR A 424 1.72 7.15 -32.05
N CYS A 425 2.22 6.95 -30.85
CA CYS A 425 2.89 5.72 -30.43
C CYS A 425 1.96 4.51 -30.52
N MET A 426 0.73 4.64 -30.02
CA MET A 426 -0.28 3.57 -30.11
C MET A 426 -0.60 3.21 -31.57
N GLY A 427 -0.69 4.20 -32.46
CA GLY A 427 -0.90 3.94 -33.88
C GLY A 427 0.16 3.04 -34.49
N ARG A 428 1.43 3.28 -34.16
CA ARG A 428 2.56 2.48 -34.64
C ARG A 428 2.54 1.05 -34.09
N ILE A 429 2.19 0.89 -32.81
CA ILE A 429 2.07 -0.44 -32.19
C ILE A 429 0.94 -1.24 -32.83
N VAL A 430 -0.24 -0.65 -32.99
CA VAL A 430 -1.40 -1.30 -33.61
C VAL A 430 -1.06 -1.73 -35.05
N GLU A 431 -0.40 -0.87 -35.83
CA GLU A 431 0.03 -1.22 -37.17
C GLU A 431 1.01 -2.39 -37.20
N ALA A 432 1.98 -2.43 -36.28
CA ALA A 432 2.93 -3.54 -36.15
C ALA A 432 2.21 -4.86 -35.77
N LEU A 433 1.27 -4.81 -34.85
CA LEU A 433 0.46 -5.97 -34.45
C LEU A 433 -0.38 -6.51 -35.59
N ASP A 434 -1.01 -5.62 -36.37
CA ASP A 434 -1.81 -6.03 -37.53
C ASP A 434 -1.00 -6.80 -38.58
N LYS A 435 0.26 -6.40 -38.80
CA LYS A 435 1.19 -7.08 -39.75
C LYS A 435 1.49 -8.51 -39.33
N VAL A 436 1.65 -8.77 -38.02
CA VAL A 436 2.05 -10.09 -37.51
C VAL A 436 0.88 -10.94 -37.00
N GLY A 437 -0.31 -10.34 -36.88
CA GLY A 437 -1.48 -11.00 -36.28
C GLY A 437 -1.37 -11.14 -34.76
N GLY A 438 -0.62 -10.25 -34.10
CA GLY A 438 -0.53 -10.14 -32.65
C GLY A 438 -1.74 -9.44 -32.04
N GLU A 439 -1.78 -9.38 -30.71
CA GLU A 439 -2.84 -8.74 -29.94
C GLU A 439 -2.28 -7.84 -28.85
N ALA A 440 -3.08 -6.86 -28.39
CA ALA A 440 -2.72 -6.05 -27.25
C ALA A 440 -3.88 -5.84 -26.27
N LEU A 441 -3.50 -5.60 -25.02
CA LEU A 441 -4.29 -4.93 -24.01
C LEU A 441 -3.66 -3.58 -23.73
N ILE A 442 -4.46 -2.52 -23.78
CA ILE A 442 -4.03 -1.16 -23.43
C ILE A 442 -4.82 -0.74 -22.20
N THR A 443 -4.12 -0.38 -21.14
CA THR A 443 -4.72 0.09 -19.89
C THR A 443 -3.84 1.16 -19.24
N ALA A 444 -4.21 1.61 -18.05
CA ALA A 444 -3.39 2.45 -17.20
C ALA A 444 -3.32 1.82 -15.79
N ASP A 445 -2.48 2.34 -14.94
CA ASP A 445 -2.29 1.89 -13.58
C ASP A 445 -3.00 2.79 -12.55
N HIS A 446 -3.24 4.04 -12.87
CA HIS A 446 -4.04 5.03 -12.14
C HIS A 446 -4.37 6.23 -13.04
N GLY A 447 -5.20 7.15 -12.55
CA GLY A 447 -5.50 8.41 -13.23
C GLY A 447 -4.58 9.56 -12.80
N ASN A 448 -4.45 10.55 -13.67
CA ASN A 448 -3.77 11.83 -13.43
C ASN A 448 -4.21 12.91 -14.44
N VAL A 449 -3.88 12.74 -15.74
CA VAL A 449 -4.03 13.79 -16.77
C VAL A 449 -5.47 14.04 -17.24
N GLU A 450 -6.42 13.23 -16.82
CA GLU A 450 -7.85 13.48 -17.06
C GLU A 450 -8.43 14.57 -16.15
N GLN A 451 -7.66 15.01 -15.12
CA GLN A 451 -8.05 16.08 -14.20
C GLN A 451 -6.83 16.92 -13.82
N MET A 452 -6.61 18.04 -14.51
CA MET A 452 -5.42 18.90 -14.35
C MET A 452 -5.69 20.17 -13.52
N GLU A 453 -6.92 20.37 -13.04
CA GLU A 453 -7.30 21.45 -12.13
C GLU A 453 -8.09 20.89 -10.94
N ASP A 454 -7.84 21.43 -9.75
CA ASP A 454 -8.63 21.16 -8.55
C ASP A 454 -9.87 22.04 -8.58
N GLU A 455 -11.03 21.42 -8.72
CA GLU A 455 -12.33 22.11 -8.85
C GLU A 455 -12.67 22.98 -7.63
N SER A 456 -12.15 22.65 -6.45
CA SER A 456 -12.44 23.36 -5.21
C SER A 456 -11.60 24.62 -5.03
N THR A 457 -10.38 24.63 -5.56
CA THR A 457 -9.41 25.72 -5.39
C THR A 457 -9.08 26.47 -6.66
N GLY A 458 -9.36 25.92 -7.85
CA GLY A 458 -8.99 26.46 -9.15
C GLY A 458 -7.46 26.48 -9.37
N GLN A 459 -6.71 25.71 -8.61
CA GLN A 459 -5.27 25.55 -8.76
C GLN A 459 -4.95 24.32 -9.61
N ALA A 460 -3.75 24.28 -10.18
CA ALA A 460 -3.28 23.10 -10.89
C ALA A 460 -3.36 21.84 -9.98
N HIS A 461 -4.00 20.80 -10.46
CA HIS A 461 -4.03 19.49 -9.82
C HIS A 461 -2.84 18.69 -10.34
N THR A 462 -1.93 18.33 -9.45
CA THR A 462 -0.69 17.62 -9.77
C THR A 462 -0.61 16.24 -9.14
N ALA A 463 -1.64 15.86 -8.40
CA ALA A 463 -1.75 14.55 -7.76
C ALA A 463 -2.45 13.54 -8.68
N HIS A 464 -2.41 12.26 -8.31
CA HIS A 464 -3.22 11.23 -8.96
C HIS A 464 -4.71 11.43 -8.66
N THR A 465 -5.57 10.69 -9.37
CA THR A 465 -7.02 10.72 -9.17
C THR A 465 -7.53 9.33 -8.74
N CYS A 466 -8.79 9.30 -8.32
CA CYS A 466 -9.52 8.05 -8.08
C CYS A 466 -10.36 7.62 -9.29
N GLU A 467 -10.23 8.31 -10.42
CA GLU A 467 -10.96 7.99 -11.63
C GLU A 467 -10.61 6.58 -12.15
N PRO A 468 -11.56 5.88 -12.76
CA PRO A 468 -11.28 4.59 -13.37
C PRO A 468 -10.32 4.76 -14.55
N VAL A 469 -9.67 3.66 -14.92
CA VAL A 469 -8.74 3.64 -16.05
C VAL A 469 -9.32 2.84 -17.22
N PRO A 470 -8.94 3.17 -18.47
CA PRO A 470 -9.41 2.44 -19.63
C PRO A 470 -8.83 1.02 -19.67
N PHE A 471 -9.58 0.10 -20.26
CA PHE A 471 -9.14 -1.23 -20.63
C PHE A 471 -9.60 -1.51 -22.05
N VAL A 472 -8.67 -1.62 -22.99
CA VAL A 472 -8.95 -1.77 -24.43
C VAL A 472 -8.26 -3.02 -24.95
N TYR A 473 -9.02 -3.92 -25.56
CA TYR A 473 -8.44 -5.03 -26.32
C TYR A 473 -8.25 -4.62 -27.78
N VAL A 474 -7.09 -4.91 -28.31
CA VAL A 474 -6.74 -4.70 -29.73
C VAL A 474 -6.41 -6.04 -30.36
N GLY A 475 -7.23 -6.46 -31.31
CA GLY A 475 -7.03 -7.76 -31.98
C GLY A 475 -8.19 -8.13 -32.88
N LYS A 476 -8.13 -9.35 -33.43
CA LYS A 476 -9.12 -9.84 -34.40
C LYS A 476 -10.08 -10.88 -33.83
N ARG A 477 -9.85 -11.35 -32.60
CA ARG A 477 -10.76 -12.30 -31.97
C ARG A 477 -12.06 -11.63 -31.55
N LYS A 478 -13.17 -12.35 -31.67
CA LYS A 478 -14.44 -11.91 -31.10
C LYS A 478 -14.42 -12.20 -29.61
N LEU A 479 -14.64 -11.19 -28.82
CA LEU A 479 -14.75 -11.29 -27.38
C LEU A 479 -15.67 -10.20 -26.82
N SER A 480 -16.14 -10.39 -25.62
CA SER A 480 -16.85 -9.37 -24.85
C SER A 480 -16.05 -8.99 -23.62
N ILE A 481 -16.22 -7.75 -23.16
CA ILE A 481 -15.60 -7.21 -21.95
C ILE A 481 -16.64 -7.16 -20.83
N ARG A 482 -16.25 -7.65 -19.66
CA ARG A 482 -17.03 -7.57 -18.43
C ARG A 482 -16.83 -6.20 -17.78
N GLU A 483 -17.92 -5.60 -17.33
CA GLU A 483 -17.86 -4.38 -16.52
C GLU A 483 -17.37 -4.64 -15.08
N GLY A 484 -16.93 -3.59 -14.39
CA GLY A 484 -16.52 -3.64 -12.99
C GLY A 484 -15.24 -4.44 -12.76
N GLY A 485 -14.30 -4.42 -13.71
CA GLY A 485 -12.96 -4.99 -13.54
C GLY A 485 -12.06 -4.12 -12.66
N VAL A 486 -10.97 -4.73 -12.20
CA VAL A 486 -9.91 -4.08 -11.41
C VAL A 486 -8.53 -4.41 -12.00
N LEU A 487 -7.48 -3.69 -11.61
CA LEU A 487 -6.12 -3.93 -12.14
C LEU A 487 -5.65 -5.39 -11.95
N ALA A 488 -6.04 -6.02 -10.85
CA ALA A 488 -5.72 -7.41 -10.55
C ALA A 488 -6.32 -8.43 -11.55
N ASP A 489 -7.29 -8.01 -12.36
CA ASP A 489 -7.93 -8.85 -13.37
C ASP A 489 -7.14 -8.92 -14.69
N VAL A 490 -6.14 -8.06 -14.87
CA VAL A 490 -5.40 -7.96 -16.14
C VAL A 490 -4.52 -9.18 -16.39
N ALA A 491 -3.73 -9.65 -15.41
CA ALA A 491 -2.93 -10.86 -15.58
C ALA A 491 -3.78 -12.11 -15.85
N PRO A 492 -4.89 -12.40 -15.13
CA PRO A 492 -5.82 -13.46 -15.48
C PRO A 492 -6.39 -13.34 -16.90
N THR A 493 -6.66 -12.10 -17.34
CA THR A 493 -7.12 -11.83 -18.72
C THR A 493 -6.06 -12.19 -19.74
N MET A 494 -4.79 -11.83 -19.50
CA MET A 494 -3.68 -12.20 -20.37
C MET A 494 -3.54 -13.73 -20.47
N LEU A 495 -3.62 -14.45 -19.34
CA LEU A 495 -3.56 -15.90 -19.34
C LEU A 495 -4.73 -16.51 -20.15
N THR A 496 -5.95 -15.98 -20.02
CA THR A 496 -7.11 -16.39 -20.82
C THR A 496 -6.85 -16.21 -22.32
N LEU A 497 -6.32 -15.03 -22.71
CA LEU A 497 -5.97 -14.75 -24.11
C LEU A 497 -4.87 -15.67 -24.63
N MET A 498 -3.95 -16.09 -23.80
CA MET A 498 -2.87 -17.03 -24.13
C MET A 498 -3.29 -18.50 -24.08
N GLY A 499 -4.50 -18.81 -23.63
CA GLY A 499 -4.97 -20.19 -23.45
C GLY A 499 -4.25 -20.93 -22.33
N LEU A 500 -3.76 -20.22 -21.33
CA LEU A 500 -3.13 -20.79 -20.12
C LEU A 500 -4.14 -20.82 -18.97
N GLU A 501 -4.05 -21.87 -18.15
CA GLU A 501 -4.85 -21.96 -16.92
C GLU A 501 -4.39 -20.91 -15.92
N GLN A 502 -5.34 -20.38 -15.14
CA GLN A 502 -5.03 -19.42 -14.10
C GLN A 502 -4.55 -20.14 -12.83
N PRO A 503 -3.39 -19.75 -12.23
CA PRO A 503 -2.93 -20.35 -10.98
C PRO A 503 -3.85 -19.93 -9.81
N ALA A 504 -3.95 -20.78 -8.79
CA ALA A 504 -4.85 -20.57 -7.65
C ALA A 504 -4.54 -19.30 -6.85
N GLU A 505 -3.29 -18.88 -6.86
CA GLU A 505 -2.84 -17.64 -6.18
C GLU A 505 -3.34 -16.36 -6.85
N MET A 506 -3.65 -16.39 -8.14
CA MET A 506 -4.30 -15.28 -8.82
C MET A 506 -5.80 -15.32 -8.49
N THR A 507 -6.28 -14.38 -7.70
CA THR A 507 -7.69 -14.26 -7.30
C THR A 507 -8.50 -13.33 -8.20
N GLY A 508 -7.84 -12.58 -9.08
CA GLY A 508 -8.47 -11.79 -10.12
C GLY A 508 -9.25 -12.67 -11.10
N ARG A 509 -10.09 -12.06 -11.92
CA ARG A 509 -10.95 -12.76 -12.89
C ARG A 509 -10.78 -12.17 -14.26
N SER A 510 -10.65 -12.99 -15.28
CA SER A 510 -10.59 -12.49 -16.65
C SER A 510 -11.70 -11.47 -16.94
N ILE A 511 -11.30 -10.32 -17.49
CA ILE A 511 -12.23 -9.26 -17.96
C ILE A 511 -12.84 -9.66 -19.30
N VAL A 512 -12.16 -10.50 -20.09
CA VAL A 512 -12.64 -10.91 -21.40
C VAL A 512 -13.30 -12.30 -21.35
N THR A 513 -14.34 -12.45 -22.17
CA THR A 513 -14.94 -13.74 -22.52
C THR A 513 -14.77 -13.96 -24.00
N LEU A 514 -14.07 -15.03 -24.39
CA LEU A 514 -13.89 -15.40 -25.80
C LEU A 514 -15.21 -15.93 -26.39
N GLY A 515 -15.57 -15.42 -27.59
CA GLY A 515 -16.78 -15.81 -28.31
C GLY A 515 -16.66 -17.09 -29.10
#